data_64e8e5f1755d9b25a56e6d42929c6fd2
#
_entry.id   64e8e5f1755d9b25a56e6d42929c6fd2
#
_cell.length_a   1.000
_cell.length_b   1.000
_cell.length_c   1.000
_cell.angle_alpha   90.00
_cell.angle_beta   90.00
_cell.angle_gamma   90.00
#
_symmetry.space_group_name_H-M   'P 1'
#
loop_
_entity.id
_entity.type
_entity.pdbx_description
1 polymer ?
#
loop_
_entity_poly.entity_id
_entity_poly.type
_entity_poly.pdbx_seq_one_letter_code
_entity_poly.pdbx_strand_id
1 'polypeptide(L)'
;SNEYTSKIAKDSVSLLEKRHNVRGKGIILVQSFNDALAQVNSVLNYITIFVVLVAAISLLVGGIGVMNIMLVSVTERTREIGIRKALGARTGSVLLQFLSESAIITLLGGLIGILLGVLGAFGVCSLIGFSAKVKLSTVLGATLFSSAVGIFFGIYPAKKAAKLSPIEALRHE
;
A
#
# COMPACT_ATOMS: atom_id res chain seq x y z
N SER A 1 9.05 -32.14 -10.54
CA SER A 1 8.71 -32.22 -11.82
C SER A 1 7.23 -32.53 -12.04
N ASN A 2 6.48 -31.44 -12.10
CA ASN A 2 5.02 -31.44 -12.24
C ASN A 2 4.53 -32.10 -13.55
N GLU A 3 5.38 -32.10 -14.58
CA GLU A 3 5.05 -32.66 -15.89
C GLU A 3 4.90 -34.19 -15.87
N TYR A 4 5.76 -34.88 -15.11
CA TYR A 4 5.64 -36.32 -14.91
C TYR A 4 4.39 -36.70 -14.13
N THR A 5 4.03 -35.91 -13.12
CA THR A 5 2.84 -36.18 -12.30
C THR A 5 1.55 -36.03 -13.13
N SER A 6 1.46 -35.01 -13.98
CA SER A 6 0.31 -34.82 -14.87
C SER A 6 0.18 -35.90 -15.95
N LYS A 7 1.32 -36.40 -16.48
CA LYS A 7 1.35 -37.49 -17.44
C LYS A 7 0.90 -38.80 -16.79
N ILE A 8 1.42 -39.15 -15.63
CA ILE A 8 1.03 -40.33 -14.86
C ILE A 8 -0.47 -40.30 -14.52
N ALA A 9 -0.97 -39.11 -14.10
CA ALA A 9 -2.39 -38.92 -13.81
C ALA A 9 -3.27 -39.23 -15.04
N LYS A 10 -2.94 -38.66 -16.20
CA LYS A 10 -3.68 -38.94 -17.47
C LYS A 10 -3.62 -40.41 -17.88
N ASP A 11 -2.45 -41.02 -17.79
CA ASP A 11 -2.28 -42.43 -18.14
C ASP A 11 -3.07 -43.35 -17.20
N SER A 12 -3.09 -43.00 -15.88
CA SER A 12 -3.89 -43.72 -14.87
C SER A 12 -5.41 -43.62 -15.16
N VAL A 13 -5.91 -42.41 -15.49
CA VAL A 13 -7.32 -42.24 -15.91
C VAL A 13 -7.64 -43.06 -17.11
N SER A 14 -6.81 -43.04 -18.15
CA SER A 14 -7.05 -43.77 -19.39
C SER A 14 -7.09 -45.31 -19.20
N LEU A 15 -6.25 -45.83 -18.31
CA LEU A 15 -6.23 -47.24 -17.93
C LEU A 15 -7.47 -47.62 -17.13
N LEU A 16 -7.91 -46.81 -16.17
CA LEU A 16 -9.11 -47.04 -15.38
C LEU A 16 -10.38 -46.96 -16.22
N GLU A 17 -10.48 -46.00 -17.13
CA GLU A 17 -11.59 -45.87 -18.07
C GLU A 17 -11.72 -47.08 -19.00
N LYS A 18 -10.59 -47.60 -19.50
CA LYS A 18 -10.56 -48.81 -20.30
C LYS A 18 -11.03 -50.02 -19.50
N ARG A 19 -10.56 -50.19 -18.27
CA ARG A 19 -10.86 -51.34 -17.42
C ARG A 19 -12.32 -51.38 -16.99
N HIS A 20 -12.94 -50.21 -16.78
CA HIS A 20 -14.34 -50.11 -16.36
C HIS A 20 -15.32 -49.85 -17.51
N ASN A 21 -14.85 -49.86 -18.76
CA ASN A 21 -15.66 -49.62 -19.97
C ASN A 21 -16.47 -48.30 -19.94
N VAL A 22 -15.90 -47.26 -19.30
CA VAL A 22 -16.51 -45.92 -19.13
C VAL A 22 -15.76 -44.84 -19.91
N ARG A 23 -15.07 -45.24 -20.98
CA ARG A 23 -14.22 -44.33 -21.76
C ARG A 23 -15.01 -43.14 -22.29
N GLY A 24 -14.56 -41.93 -22.03
CA GLY A 24 -15.16 -40.69 -22.48
C GLY A 24 -16.41 -40.24 -21.71
N LYS A 25 -16.81 -40.95 -20.65
CA LYS A 25 -17.97 -40.55 -19.81
C LYS A 25 -17.62 -39.55 -18.72
N GLY A 26 -16.32 -39.20 -18.54
CA GLY A 26 -15.88 -38.23 -17.55
C GLY A 26 -16.18 -38.60 -16.09
N ILE A 27 -16.37 -39.89 -15.79
CA ILE A 27 -16.76 -40.36 -14.46
C ILE A 27 -15.55 -40.46 -13.53
N ILE A 28 -14.34 -40.64 -14.10
CA ILE A 28 -13.10 -40.77 -13.33
C ILE A 28 -12.39 -39.41 -13.36
N LEU A 29 -12.39 -38.73 -12.23
CA LEU A 29 -11.67 -37.49 -12.03
C LEU A 29 -10.42 -37.76 -11.18
N VAL A 30 -9.25 -37.46 -11.74
CA VAL A 30 -8.00 -37.41 -10.94
C VAL A 30 -7.71 -35.99 -10.61
N GLN A 31 -7.82 -35.66 -9.34
CA GLN A 31 -7.42 -34.37 -8.83
C GLN A 31 -5.98 -34.47 -8.28
N SER A 32 -5.04 -33.80 -8.93
CA SER A 32 -3.67 -33.71 -8.44
C SER A 32 -3.64 -32.83 -7.21
N PHE A 33 -2.85 -33.23 -6.20
CA PHE A 33 -2.58 -32.37 -5.05
C PHE A 33 -2.01 -31.01 -5.48
N ASN A 34 -1.22 -30.97 -6.55
CA ASN A 34 -0.68 -29.74 -7.12
C ASN A 34 -1.78 -28.82 -7.69
N ASP A 35 -2.82 -29.40 -8.30
CA ASP A 35 -3.97 -28.62 -8.82
C ASP A 35 -4.76 -28.01 -7.67
N ALA A 36 -4.96 -28.77 -6.59
CA ALA A 36 -5.59 -28.25 -5.37
C ALA A 36 -4.76 -27.10 -4.74
N LEU A 37 -3.43 -27.27 -4.66
CA LEU A 37 -2.55 -26.21 -4.18
C LEU A 37 -2.57 -24.98 -5.11
N ALA A 38 -2.60 -25.16 -6.43
CA ALA A 38 -2.69 -24.07 -7.38
C ALA A 38 -4.02 -23.29 -7.20
N GLN A 39 -5.12 -23.99 -6.97
CA GLN A 39 -6.42 -23.36 -6.70
C GLN A 39 -6.40 -22.57 -5.39
N VAL A 40 -5.85 -23.13 -4.31
CA VAL A 40 -5.68 -22.42 -3.04
C VAL A 40 -4.81 -21.18 -3.21
N ASN A 41 -3.67 -21.29 -3.90
CA ASN A 41 -2.79 -20.14 -4.17
C ASN A 41 -3.49 -19.07 -5.00
N SER A 42 -4.34 -19.44 -5.95
CA SER A 42 -5.13 -18.49 -6.73
C SER A 42 -6.12 -17.72 -5.85
N VAL A 43 -6.83 -18.41 -4.96
CA VAL A 43 -7.75 -17.78 -3.99
C VAL A 43 -6.99 -16.83 -3.06
N LEU A 44 -5.85 -17.27 -2.51
CA LEU A 44 -5.01 -16.41 -1.66
C LEU A 44 -4.51 -15.17 -2.41
N ASN A 45 -4.18 -15.31 -3.69
CA ASN A 45 -3.77 -14.18 -4.52
C ASN A 45 -4.91 -13.17 -4.73
N TYR A 46 -6.13 -13.63 -5.00
CA TYR A 46 -7.30 -12.75 -5.10
C TYR A 46 -7.60 -12.02 -3.80
N ILE A 47 -7.52 -12.72 -2.66
CA ILE A 47 -7.67 -12.10 -1.33
C ILE A 47 -6.58 -11.04 -1.12
N THR A 48 -5.34 -11.34 -1.47
CA THR A 48 -4.22 -10.40 -1.34
C THR A 48 -4.45 -9.15 -2.19
N ILE A 49 -4.86 -9.32 -3.46
CA ILE A 49 -5.19 -8.19 -4.34
C ILE A 49 -6.31 -7.33 -3.76
N PHE A 50 -7.36 -7.97 -3.24
CA PHE A 50 -8.47 -7.26 -2.62
C PHE A 50 -8.03 -6.43 -1.41
N VAL A 51 -7.23 -7.02 -0.51
CA VAL A 51 -6.68 -6.32 0.66
C VAL A 51 -5.79 -5.14 0.25
N VAL A 52 -4.94 -5.34 -0.78
CA VAL A 52 -4.08 -4.26 -1.31
C VAL A 52 -4.92 -3.12 -1.89
N LEU A 53 -6.00 -3.42 -2.62
CA LEU A 53 -6.91 -2.38 -3.14
C LEU A 53 -7.58 -1.58 -2.01
N VAL A 54 -8.09 -2.26 -0.98
CA VAL A 54 -8.68 -1.59 0.19
C VAL A 54 -7.65 -0.71 0.90
N ALA A 55 -6.44 -1.22 1.09
CA ALA A 55 -5.33 -0.46 1.68
C ALA A 55 -4.96 0.77 0.84
N ALA A 56 -4.92 0.63 -0.50
CA ALA A 56 -4.63 1.73 -1.41
C ALA A 56 -5.70 2.84 -1.35
N ILE A 57 -6.98 2.47 -1.32
CA ILE A 57 -8.08 3.43 -1.15
C ILE A 57 -7.97 4.14 0.20
N SER A 58 -7.73 3.40 1.28
CA SER A 58 -7.54 3.97 2.62
C SER A 58 -6.39 4.97 2.66
N LEU A 59 -5.29 4.65 1.98
CA LEU A 59 -4.13 5.53 1.89
C LEU A 59 -4.42 6.79 1.06
N LEU A 60 -5.19 6.69 -0.03
CA LEU A 60 -5.63 7.85 -0.81
C LEU A 60 -6.48 8.80 0.05
N VAL A 61 -7.43 8.25 0.82
CA VAL A 61 -8.26 9.04 1.73
C VAL A 61 -7.41 9.72 2.80
N GLY A 62 -6.48 8.99 3.41
CA GLY A 62 -5.51 9.54 4.36
C GLY A 62 -4.61 10.62 3.76
N GLY A 63 -4.14 10.42 2.53
CA GLY A 63 -3.34 11.41 1.79
C GLY A 63 -4.10 12.70 1.49
N ILE A 64 -5.39 12.60 1.12
CA ILE A 64 -6.27 13.77 0.97
C ILE A 64 -6.44 14.47 2.32
N GLY A 65 -6.53 13.72 3.42
CA GLY A 65 -6.56 14.28 4.78
C GLY A 65 -5.32 15.12 5.09
N VAL A 66 -4.12 14.58 4.79
CA VAL A 66 -2.84 15.31 4.95
C VAL A 66 -2.83 16.56 4.07
N MET A 67 -3.25 16.47 2.81
CA MET A 67 -3.34 17.62 1.91
C MET A 67 -4.25 18.72 2.47
N ASN A 68 -5.42 18.37 3.02
CA ASN A 68 -6.35 19.32 3.59
C ASN A 68 -5.78 20.00 4.83
N ILE A 69 -5.17 19.25 5.75
CA ILE A 69 -4.50 19.79 6.95
C ILE A 69 -3.39 20.78 6.53
N MET A 70 -2.58 20.41 5.54
CA MET A 70 -1.52 21.27 5.02
C MET A 70 -2.07 22.54 4.36
N LEU A 71 -3.19 22.46 3.64
CA LEU A 71 -3.84 23.65 3.06
C LEU A 71 -4.33 24.61 4.14
N VAL A 72 -4.92 24.10 5.22
CA VAL A 72 -5.32 24.91 6.37
C VAL A 72 -4.10 25.53 7.02
N SER A 73 -3.04 24.77 7.28
CA SER A 73 -1.79 25.25 7.85
C SER A 73 -1.16 26.36 6.99
N VAL A 74 -1.19 26.26 5.66
CA VAL A 74 -0.71 27.30 4.74
C VAL A 74 -1.57 28.55 4.86
N THR A 75 -2.87 28.44 4.96
CA THR A 75 -3.76 29.62 5.10
C THR A 75 -3.58 30.31 6.43
N GLU A 76 -3.45 29.57 7.53
CA GLU A 76 -3.17 30.12 8.87
C GLU A 76 -1.80 30.82 8.95
N ARG A 77 -0.79 30.31 8.23
CA ARG A 77 0.58 30.88 8.21
C ARG A 77 0.83 31.82 7.03
N THR A 78 -0.23 32.25 6.31
CA THR A 78 -0.09 33.09 5.11
C THR A 78 0.73 34.35 5.38
N ARG A 79 0.46 35.06 6.49
CA ARG A 79 1.18 36.31 6.88
C ARG A 79 2.65 36.04 7.20
N GLU A 80 2.93 34.93 7.89
CA GLU A 80 4.31 34.53 8.21
C GLU A 80 5.12 34.22 6.93
N ILE A 81 4.52 33.49 6.00
CA ILE A 81 5.11 33.18 4.69
C ILE A 81 5.36 34.47 3.90
N GLY A 82 4.40 35.40 3.93
CA GLY A 82 4.51 36.71 3.28
C GLY A 82 5.69 37.54 3.85
N ILE A 83 5.85 37.61 5.16
CA ILE A 83 6.98 38.30 5.81
C ILE A 83 8.31 37.67 5.41
N ARG A 84 8.44 36.36 5.47
CA ARG A 84 9.65 35.62 5.05
C ARG A 84 10.03 35.94 3.60
N LYS A 85 9.05 35.97 2.72
CA LYS A 85 9.27 36.28 1.29
C LYS A 85 9.62 37.76 1.07
N ALA A 86 9.01 38.68 1.82
CA ALA A 86 9.37 40.08 1.78
C ALA A 86 10.83 40.34 2.24
N LEU A 87 11.34 39.50 3.16
CA LEU A 87 12.73 39.48 3.61
C LEU A 87 13.67 38.75 2.65
N GLY A 88 13.20 38.28 1.47
CA GLY A 88 14.03 37.69 0.45
C GLY A 88 14.10 36.15 0.46
N ALA A 89 13.22 35.46 1.19
CA ALA A 89 13.19 34.00 1.15
C ALA A 89 12.87 33.46 -0.26
N ARG A 90 13.71 32.51 -0.72
CA ARG A 90 13.52 31.87 -2.03
C ARG A 90 12.27 30.99 -2.02
N THR A 91 11.52 30.99 -3.11
CA THR A 91 10.34 30.14 -3.33
C THR A 91 10.64 28.66 -3.07
N GLY A 92 11.84 28.18 -3.48
CA GLY A 92 12.28 26.81 -3.23
C GLY A 92 12.46 26.47 -1.76
N SER A 93 12.91 27.43 -0.93
CA SER A 93 13.07 27.20 0.52
C SER A 93 11.71 27.00 1.20
N VAL A 94 10.71 27.81 0.82
CA VAL A 94 9.34 27.67 1.32
C VAL A 94 8.74 26.35 0.85
N LEU A 95 8.91 25.99 -0.43
CA LEU A 95 8.46 24.71 -0.98
C LEU A 95 9.04 23.52 -0.21
N LEU A 96 10.37 23.52 -0.02
CA LEU A 96 11.06 22.43 0.68
C LEU A 96 10.61 22.31 2.14
N GLN A 97 10.38 23.43 2.82
CA GLN A 97 9.88 23.45 4.20
C GLN A 97 8.54 22.71 4.31
N PHE A 98 7.54 23.03 3.47
CA PHE A 98 6.23 22.39 3.51
C PHE A 98 6.27 20.95 3.04
N LEU A 99 7.13 20.59 2.06
CA LEU A 99 7.34 19.22 1.65
C LEU A 99 7.97 18.36 2.76
N SER A 100 8.96 18.91 3.49
CA SER A 100 9.56 18.18 4.61
C SER A 100 8.56 18.00 5.75
N GLU A 101 7.71 19.00 6.03
CA GLU A 101 6.66 18.91 7.04
C GLU A 101 5.65 17.79 6.70
N SER A 102 5.16 17.72 5.45
CA SER A 102 4.29 16.65 5.02
C SER A 102 4.96 15.28 5.05
N ALA A 103 6.23 15.19 4.64
CA ALA A 103 6.99 13.94 4.68
C ALA A 103 7.19 13.44 6.13
N ILE A 104 7.46 14.33 7.09
CA ILE A 104 7.61 13.97 8.51
C ILE A 104 6.29 13.46 9.07
N ILE A 105 5.17 14.15 8.81
CA ILE A 105 3.84 13.73 9.28
C ILE A 105 3.51 12.33 8.79
N THR A 106 3.70 12.07 7.50
CA THR A 106 3.40 10.77 6.91
C THR A 106 4.38 9.68 7.32
N LEU A 107 5.64 10.01 7.54
CA LEU A 107 6.63 9.08 8.07
C LEU A 107 6.27 8.64 9.50
N LEU A 108 5.90 9.58 10.36
CA LEU A 108 5.44 9.27 11.72
C LEU A 108 4.18 8.42 11.71
N GLY A 109 3.18 8.79 10.88
CA GLY A 109 1.97 7.99 10.69
C GLY A 109 2.28 6.58 10.17
N GLY A 110 3.20 6.48 9.20
CA GLY A 110 3.66 5.20 8.66
C GLY A 110 4.36 4.31 9.70
N LEU A 111 5.23 4.89 10.54
CA LEU A 111 5.89 4.15 11.62
C LEU A 111 4.89 3.64 12.67
N ILE A 112 3.92 4.47 13.07
CA ILE A 112 2.85 4.07 13.98
C ILE A 112 2.01 2.96 13.34
N GLY A 113 1.65 3.10 12.07
CA GLY A 113 0.90 2.09 11.32
C GLY A 113 1.63 0.75 11.23
N ILE A 114 2.95 0.78 10.96
CA ILE A 114 3.79 -0.43 10.95
C ILE A 114 3.83 -1.07 12.34
N LEU A 115 4.02 -0.29 13.40
CA LEU A 115 4.04 -0.78 14.77
C LEU A 115 2.72 -1.49 15.13
N LEU A 116 1.59 -0.83 14.86
CA LEU A 116 0.27 -1.39 15.11
C LEU A 116 -0.01 -2.63 14.26
N GLY A 117 0.38 -2.60 12.98
CA GLY A 117 0.22 -3.73 12.05
C GLY A 117 1.05 -4.95 12.49
N VAL A 118 2.29 -4.74 12.91
CA VAL A 118 3.17 -5.81 13.40
C VAL A 118 2.64 -6.37 14.72
N LEU A 119 2.29 -5.52 15.69
CA LEU A 119 1.73 -5.96 16.96
C LEU A 119 0.42 -6.72 16.76
N GLY A 120 -0.46 -6.22 15.88
CA GLY A 120 -1.72 -6.89 15.54
C GLY A 120 -1.48 -8.26 14.91
N ALA A 121 -0.54 -8.35 13.95
CA ALA A 121 -0.20 -9.62 13.31
C ALA A 121 0.34 -10.65 14.33
N PHE A 122 1.26 -10.24 15.22
CA PHE A 122 1.77 -11.13 16.26
C PHE A 122 0.66 -11.54 17.24
N GLY A 123 -0.23 -10.61 17.65
CA GLY A 123 -1.34 -10.90 18.54
C GLY A 123 -2.30 -11.93 17.96
N VAL A 124 -2.75 -11.72 16.71
CA VAL A 124 -3.66 -12.66 16.04
C VAL A 124 -2.98 -14.01 15.80
N CYS A 125 -1.75 -14.03 15.32
CA CYS A 125 -1.02 -15.27 15.06
C CYS A 125 -0.79 -16.08 16.35
N SER A 126 -0.51 -15.43 17.47
CA SER A 126 -0.33 -16.12 18.75
C SER A 126 -1.63 -16.80 19.24
N LEU A 127 -2.79 -16.19 19.00
CA LEU A 127 -4.11 -16.77 19.36
C LEU A 127 -4.46 -18.01 18.52
N ILE A 128 -3.99 -18.06 17.25
CA ILE A 128 -4.29 -19.16 16.33
C ILE A 128 -3.19 -20.25 16.36
N GLY A 129 -2.09 -20.02 17.10
CA GLY A 129 -0.97 -20.96 17.16
C GLY A 129 -0.03 -20.92 15.94
N PHE A 130 -0.07 -19.85 15.14
CA PHE A 130 0.83 -19.65 13.99
C PHE A 130 1.99 -18.72 14.32
N SER A 131 3.14 -18.93 13.68
CA SER A 131 4.29 -18.04 13.82
C SER A 131 4.19 -16.89 12.80
N ALA A 132 4.00 -15.66 13.26
CA ALA A 132 4.09 -14.49 12.43
C ALA A 132 5.54 -14.25 11.98
N LYS A 133 5.78 -14.07 10.67
CA LYS A 133 7.08 -13.70 10.11
C LYS A 133 6.96 -12.38 9.36
N VAL A 134 7.50 -11.32 9.93
CA VAL A 134 7.58 -10.01 9.28
C VAL A 134 8.91 -9.91 8.55
N LYS A 135 8.84 -9.68 7.23
CA LYS A 135 10.04 -9.48 6.40
C LYS A 135 10.48 -8.02 6.49
N LEU A 136 11.76 -7.77 6.69
CA LEU A 136 12.33 -6.42 6.70
C LEU A 136 12.03 -5.67 5.39
N SER A 137 12.04 -6.36 4.25
CA SER A 137 11.68 -5.77 2.96
C SER A 137 10.25 -5.21 2.93
N THR A 138 9.30 -5.84 3.62
CA THR A 138 7.92 -5.35 3.73
C THR A 138 7.86 -4.07 4.56
N VAL A 139 8.60 -4.01 5.67
CA VAL A 139 8.68 -2.80 6.52
C VAL A 139 9.30 -1.64 5.75
N LEU A 140 10.45 -1.88 5.09
CA LEU A 140 11.11 -0.85 4.28
C LEU A 140 10.22 -0.38 3.12
N GLY A 141 9.57 -1.31 2.42
CA GLY A 141 8.63 -1.00 1.34
C GLY A 141 7.46 -0.14 1.83
N ALA A 142 6.85 -0.49 2.97
CA ALA A 142 5.76 0.27 3.56
C ALA A 142 6.20 1.70 3.97
N THR A 143 7.39 1.84 4.57
CA THR A 143 7.95 3.15 4.97
C THR A 143 8.20 4.02 3.75
N LEU A 144 8.85 3.50 2.71
CA LEU A 144 9.12 4.23 1.47
C LEU A 144 7.83 4.64 0.77
N PHE A 145 6.86 3.74 0.70
CA PHE A 145 5.57 4.02 0.07
C PHE A 145 4.77 5.08 0.83
N SER A 146 4.72 5.00 2.16
CA SER A 146 4.08 6.02 3.01
C SER A 146 4.71 7.39 2.82
N SER A 147 6.04 7.48 2.79
CA SER A 147 6.78 8.73 2.55
C SER A 147 6.50 9.29 1.15
N ALA A 148 6.47 8.43 0.12
CA ALA A 148 6.17 8.84 -1.25
C ALA A 148 4.75 9.43 -1.37
N VAL A 149 3.77 8.81 -0.70
CA VAL A 149 2.40 9.34 -0.64
C VAL A 149 2.35 10.69 0.06
N GLY A 150 3.06 10.86 1.18
CA GLY A 150 3.14 12.14 1.89
C GLY A 150 3.72 13.25 1.02
N ILE A 151 4.79 12.97 0.30
CA ILE A 151 5.38 13.92 -0.64
C ILE A 151 4.38 14.24 -1.76
N PHE A 152 3.75 13.24 -2.34
CA PHE A 152 2.79 13.42 -3.44
C PHE A 152 1.63 14.34 -3.06
N PHE A 153 0.97 14.06 -1.93
CA PHE A 153 -0.14 14.89 -1.45
C PHE A 153 0.32 16.22 -0.85
N GLY A 154 1.58 16.32 -0.41
CA GLY A 154 2.21 17.55 0.08
C GLY A 154 2.62 18.53 -1.02
N ILE A 155 2.82 18.07 -2.27
CA ILE A 155 3.28 18.93 -3.38
C ILE A 155 2.29 20.07 -3.65
N TYR A 156 0.99 19.80 -3.67
CA TYR A 156 -0.01 20.81 -4.00
C TYR A 156 -0.05 21.95 -2.96
N PRO A 157 -0.22 21.69 -1.64
CA PRO A 157 -0.20 22.75 -0.64
C PRO A 157 1.15 23.46 -0.56
N ALA A 158 2.26 22.75 -0.69
CA ALA A 158 3.59 23.33 -0.69
C ALA A 158 3.80 24.29 -1.88
N LYS A 159 3.34 23.94 -3.07
CA LYS A 159 3.35 24.84 -4.24
C LYS A 159 2.47 26.05 -4.04
N LYS A 160 1.31 25.89 -3.40
CA LYS A 160 0.39 26.99 -3.09
C LYS A 160 1.06 27.98 -2.14
N ALA A 161 1.66 27.49 -1.04
CA ALA A 161 2.45 28.31 -0.11
C ALA A 161 3.61 29.04 -0.80
N ALA A 162 4.36 28.32 -1.63
CA ALA A 162 5.52 28.83 -2.32
C ALA A 162 5.19 29.91 -3.38
N LYS A 163 3.97 29.93 -3.91
CA LYS A 163 3.52 30.93 -4.91
C LYS A 163 2.88 32.17 -4.28
N LEU A 164 2.64 32.22 -2.97
CA LEU A 164 2.05 33.39 -2.31
C LEU A 164 2.87 34.66 -2.60
N SER A 165 2.20 35.69 -3.03
CA SER A 165 2.79 37.04 -3.20
C SER A 165 2.96 37.70 -1.84
N PRO A 166 4.11 38.34 -1.51
CA PRO A 166 4.27 39.07 -0.26
C PRO A 166 3.18 40.13 -0.03
N ILE A 167 2.76 40.81 -1.10
CA ILE A 167 1.75 41.86 -1.07
C ILE A 167 0.38 41.29 -0.70
N GLU A 168 -0.02 40.21 -1.35
CA GLU A 168 -1.30 39.54 -1.08
C GLU A 168 -1.32 38.92 0.32
N ALA A 169 -0.20 38.31 0.73
CA ALA A 169 -0.07 37.66 2.03
C ALA A 169 -0.15 38.66 3.21
N LEU A 170 0.33 39.88 3.02
CA LEU A 170 0.30 40.93 4.04
C LEU A 170 -1.02 41.74 4.03
N ARG A 171 -1.79 41.65 2.94
CA ARG A 171 -3.10 42.32 2.80
C ARG A 171 -4.26 41.45 3.33
N HIS A 172 -4.02 40.18 3.55
CA HIS A 172 -5.01 39.24 4.08
C HIS A 172 -5.15 39.50 5.60
N GLU A 173 -6.23 40.13 5.99
CA GLU A 173 -6.74 40.17 7.37
C GLU A 173 -7.57 38.92 7.64
#